data_826410c6323f38b6bb547319d828e635
#
_entry.id   826410c6323f38b6bb547319d828e635
#
_cell.length_a   1.000
_cell.length_b   1.000
_cell.length_c   1.000
_cell.angle_alpha   90.00
_cell.angle_beta   90.00
_cell.angle_gamma   90.00
#
_symmetry.space_group_name_H-M   'P 1'
#
loop_
_entity.id
_entity.type
_entity.pdbx_description
1 polymer ?
#
loop_
_entity_poly.entity_id
_entity_poly.type
_entity_poly.pdbx_seq_one_letter_code
_entity_poly.pdbx_strand_id
1 'polypeptide(L)'
;MKLGVVGLPNVGKSTLFNAITHAGAECANYPFCTIEPNVGVVAVPDERLDKLAALYTSKKVTPAVIEFVDIAGLVKGASRGEGLGNKFLSHIREVDAIVHVVRCFEDSNITHVDNKIDPVDDIETINLELVMSDMEAVQNRMNKVKVQARGGSDKKAVEEYAFLERLYAHLESEKPARNFTLADGEDEFLKNCFLLTSKPVIYAANIKEDDMGKDEDALPHVVKVKEFAAKEDADVLVICAKTEEELSQMDADDKAVFMEEFGLGESGLDRLIKKSYALLGLISYLTAGEKETRAWTIVKGTKAPQAAGKIHTDFEKGFIRADVVNWEILVTLGSIAAAKAEGKVRSEGKEYIMQDGDVVEYYFNVSKSNK
;
A
#
# COMPACT_ATOMS: atom_id res chain seq x y z
N MET A 1 -0.07 6.73 -4.63
CA MET A 1 -0.90 5.87 -3.76
C MET A 1 -0.35 5.96 -2.37
N LYS A 2 -1.23 6.10 -1.38
CA LYS A 2 -0.86 6.45 -0.01
C LYS A 2 -1.32 5.37 0.96
N LEU A 3 -0.47 5.01 1.92
CA LEU A 3 -0.86 4.18 3.06
C LEU A 3 -0.92 5.02 4.32
N GLY A 4 -1.98 4.86 5.09
CA GLY A 4 -2.11 5.51 6.39
C GLY A 4 -1.50 4.65 7.49
N VAL A 5 -0.56 5.18 8.24
CA VAL A 5 -0.02 4.51 9.44
C VAL A 5 -0.89 4.89 10.62
N VAL A 6 -1.57 3.91 11.20
CA VAL A 6 -2.48 4.10 12.33
C VAL A 6 -2.05 3.24 13.52
N GLY A 7 -2.51 3.58 14.70
CA GLY A 7 -2.27 2.83 15.93
C GLY A 7 -2.64 3.64 17.15
N LEU A 8 -2.90 2.98 18.27
CA LEU A 8 -3.12 3.62 19.55
C LEU A 8 -1.86 4.37 20.04
N PRO A 9 -1.97 5.26 21.02
CA PRO A 9 -0.78 5.88 21.61
C PRO A 9 0.19 4.84 22.16
N ASN A 10 1.50 5.12 22.04
CA ASN A 10 2.58 4.31 22.62
C ASN A 10 2.73 2.88 22.07
N VAL A 11 2.23 2.60 20.86
CA VAL A 11 2.41 1.31 20.18
C VAL A 11 3.68 1.25 19.30
N GLY A 12 4.42 2.36 19.19
CA GLY A 12 5.60 2.49 18.32
C GLY A 12 5.31 3.09 16.94
N LYS A 13 4.11 3.66 16.73
CA LYS A 13 3.70 4.27 15.46
C LYS A 13 4.67 5.36 14.99
N SER A 14 4.99 6.32 15.84
CA SER A 14 5.90 7.43 15.51
C SER A 14 7.33 6.95 15.25
N THR A 15 7.81 5.95 15.99
CA THR A 15 9.10 5.31 15.79
C THR A 15 9.17 4.65 14.40
N LEU A 16 8.15 3.87 14.04
CA LEU A 16 8.07 3.28 12.71
C LEU A 16 7.99 4.35 11.60
N PHE A 17 7.21 5.41 11.82
CA PHE A 17 7.10 6.49 10.85
C PHE A 17 8.40 7.28 10.69
N ASN A 18 9.18 7.47 11.76
CA ASN A 18 10.53 8.04 11.71
C ASN A 18 11.47 7.18 10.86
N ALA A 19 11.46 5.84 11.06
CA ALA A 19 12.22 4.91 10.24
C ALA A 19 11.89 5.07 8.74
N ILE A 20 10.58 5.15 8.41
CA ILE A 20 10.11 5.40 7.05
C ILE A 20 10.62 6.73 6.51
N THR A 21 10.55 7.81 7.30
CA THR A 21 10.95 9.15 6.87
C THR A 21 12.45 9.27 6.67
N HIS A 22 13.24 8.64 7.54
CA HIS A 22 14.70 8.61 7.40
C HIS A 22 15.13 7.83 6.17
N ALA A 23 14.58 6.64 5.94
CA ALA A 23 14.83 5.86 4.73
C ALA A 23 14.36 6.59 3.45
N GLY A 24 13.36 7.47 3.57
CA GLY A 24 12.85 8.30 2.48
C GLY A 24 13.66 9.56 2.18
N ALA A 25 14.61 9.93 3.02
CA ALA A 25 15.40 11.17 2.83
C ALA A 25 16.15 11.20 1.48
N GLU A 26 16.61 10.06 0.99
CA GLU A 26 17.24 9.92 -0.32
C GLU A 26 16.26 10.13 -1.48
N CYS A 27 14.97 9.85 -1.25
CA CYS A 27 13.91 9.96 -2.26
C CYS A 27 13.47 11.41 -2.50
N ALA A 28 13.83 12.36 -1.65
CA ALA A 28 13.46 13.77 -1.77
C ALA A 28 13.94 14.40 -3.09
N ASN A 29 14.96 13.83 -3.72
CA ASN A 29 15.54 14.28 -4.99
C ASN A 29 14.89 13.64 -6.23
N TYR A 30 13.90 12.72 -6.06
CA TYR A 30 13.24 12.11 -7.21
C TYR A 30 12.15 13.04 -7.78
N PRO A 31 11.96 13.04 -9.10
CA PRO A 31 10.88 13.82 -9.74
C PRO A 31 9.52 13.42 -9.19
N PHE A 32 8.68 14.41 -8.88
CA PHE A 32 7.32 14.25 -8.35
C PHE A 32 7.19 13.88 -6.87
N CYS A 33 8.30 13.84 -6.09
CA CYS A 33 8.23 13.76 -4.64
C CYS A 33 7.97 15.14 -4.06
N THR A 34 6.78 15.36 -3.49
CA THR A 34 6.46 16.57 -2.74
C THR A 34 6.72 16.28 -1.27
N ILE A 35 7.51 17.11 -0.60
CA ILE A 35 7.74 17.02 0.85
C ILE A 35 6.53 17.68 1.52
N GLU A 36 5.63 16.87 2.04
CA GLU A 36 4.51 17.34 2.88
C GLU A 36 4.76 16.94 4.33
N PRO A 37 4.37 17.76 5.31
CA PRO A 37 4.41 17.35 6.71
C PRO A 37 3.60 16.06 6.90
N ASN A 38 4.14 15.12 7.68
CA ASN A 38 3.52 13.81 7.96
C ASN A 38 3.36 12.87 6.75
N VAL A 39 4.12 13.08 5.65
CA VAL A 39 4.20 12.16 4.52
C VAL A 39 5.64 11.67 4.36
N GLY A 40 5.84 10.37 4.48
CA GLY A 40 7.10 9.69 4.19
C GLY A 40 7.02 9.05 2.79
N VAL A 41 7.96 9.41 1.90
CA VAL A 41 8.07 8.81 0.57
C VAL A 41 9.29 7.91 0.55
N VAL A 42 9.10 6.62 0.27
CA VAL A 42 10.20 5.64 0.27
C VAL A 42 10.30 4.92 -1.06
N ALA A 43 11.54 4.54 -1.41
CA ALA A 43 11.80 3.71 -2.57
C ALA A 43 11.29 2.28 -2.34
N VAL A 44 10.72 1.68 -3.37
CA VAL A 44 10.39 0.25 -3.35
C VAL A 44 11.66 -0.52 -3.70
N PRO A 45 12.17 -1.39 -2.79
CA PRO A 45 13.35 -2.21 -3.05
C PRO A 45 13.12 -3.11 -4.26
N ASP A 46 13.97 -3.00 -5.28
CA ASP A 46 13.84 -3.74 -6.54
C ASP A 46 15.20 -4.06 -7.15
N GLU A 47 15.71 -5.25 -6.89
CA GLU A 47 17.01 -5.73 -7.41
C GLU A 47 17.09 -5.79 -8.96
N ARG A 48 15.93 -5.78 -9.62
CA ARG A 48 15.86 -5.80 -11.09
C ARG A 48 16.45 -4.52 -11.69
N LEU A 49 16.28 -3.39 -10.98
CA LEU A 49 16.84 -2.11 -11.39
C LEU A 49 18.36 -2.13 -11.41
N ASP A 50 18.98 -2.68 -10.38
CA ASP A 50 20.44 -2.74 -10.28
C ASP A 50 21.03 -3.62 -11.36
N LYS A 51 20.41 -4.79 -11.61
CA LYS A 51 20.83 -5.71 -12.68
C LYS A 51 20.70 -5.08 -14.07
N LEU A 52 19.60 -4.36 -14.33
CA LEU A 52 19.40 -3.66 -15.59
C LEU A 52 20.30 -2.43 -15.72
N ALA A 53 20.51 -1.68 -14.65
CA ALA A 53 21.40 -0.52 -14.64
C ALA A 53 22.84 -0.94 -14.94
N ALA A 54 23.31 -2.05 -14.36
CA ALA A 54 24.61 -2.63 -14.67
C ALA A 54 24.71 -3.04 -16.14
N LEU A 55 23.67 -3.70 -16.68
CA LEU A 55 23.62 -4.15 -18.09
C LEU A 55 23.73 -2.97 -19.08
N TYR A 56 23.04 -1.86 -18.80
CA TYR A 56 23.04 -0.67 -19.68
C TYR A 56 24.06 0.39 -19.29
N THR A 57 24.84 0.16 -18.23
CA THR A 57 25.77 1.16 -17.67
C THR A 57 25.05 2.49 -17.45
N SER A 58 23.87 2.42 -16.81
CA SER A 58 22.95 3.55 -16.67
C SER A 58 23.52 4.63 -15.76
N LYS A 59 23.43 5.89 -16.20
CA LYS A 59 23.93 7.05 -15.42
C LYS A 59 23.04 7.39 -14.23
N LYS A 60 21.78 6.95 -14.27
CA LYS A 60 20.79 7.22 -13.24
C LYS A 60 19.89 6.00 -13.06
N VAL A 61 19.59 5.68 -11.80
CA VAL A 61 18.61 4.67 -11.42
C VAL A 61 17.48 5.36 -10.67
N THR A 62 16.23 5.08 -11.07
CA THR A 62 15.06 5.69 -10.42
C THR A 62 14.09 4.57 -10.02
N PRO A 63 13.99 4.25 -8.72
CA PRO A 63 13.05 3.23 -8.23
C PRO A 63 11.59 3.71 -8.30
N ALA A 64 10.67 2.78 -8.17
CA ALA A 64 9.29 3.07 -7.81
C ALA A 64 9.25 3.62 -6.38
N VAL A 65 8.25 4.43 -6.07
CA VAL A 65 8.07 4.99 -4.73
C VAL A 65 6.66 4.74 -4.21
N ILE A 66 6.54 4.66 -2.88
CA ILE A 66 5.28 4.55 -2.17
C ILE A 66 5.24 5.60 -1.06
N GLU A 67 4.04 6.11 -0.76
CA GLU A 67 3.84 7.16 0.23
C GLU A 67 3.18 6.59 1.47
N PHE A 68 3.74 6.90 2.63
CA PHE A 68 3.15 6.63 3.94
C PHE A 68 2.74 7.95 4.59
N VAL A 69 1.56 7.98 5.19
CA VAL A 69 1.01 9.16 5.87
C VAL A 69 0.89 8.85 7.35
N ASP A 70 1.52 9.65 8.20
CA ASP A 70 1.32 9.55 9.65
C ASP A 70 -0.08 10.07 10.01
N ILE A 71 -0.93 9.17 10.43
CA ILE A 71 -2.27 9.53 10.90
C ILE A 71 -2.23 9.63 12.42
N ALA A 72 -2.54 10.82 12.95
CA ALA A 72 -2.52 11.09 14.39
C ALA A 72 -3.30 10.01 15.14
N GLY A 73 -2.76 9.55 16.27
CA GLY A 73 -3.33 8.46 17.06
C GLY A 73 -4.79 8.71 17.47
N LEU A 74 -5.57 7.65 17.40
CA LEU A 74 -6.97 7.64 17.83
C LEU A 74 -7.06 7.67 19.37
N VAL A 75 -7.97 8.47 19.88
CA VAL A 75 -8.43 8.41 21.29
C VAL A 75 -9.83 7.84 21.27
N LYS A 76 -10.15 6.90 22.18
CA LYS A 76 -11.51 6.34 22.33
C LYS A 76 -12.58 7.44 22.32
N GLY A 77 -13.64 7.28 21.52
CA GLY A 77 -14.71 8.26 21.39
C GLY A 77 -14.47 9.32 20.30
N ALA A 78 -13.52 9.12 19.43
CA ALA A 78 -13.18 10.04 18.34
C ALA A 78 -14.33 10.24 17.35
N SER A 79 -15.17 9.23 17.13
CA SER A 79 -16.36 9.30 16.27
C SER A 79 -17.49 10.16 16.85
N ARG A 80 -17.50 10.39 18.16
CA ARG A 80 -18.53 11.17 18.87
C ARG A 80 -18.07 12.57 19.27
N GLY A 81 -16.78 12.91 19.08
CA GLY A 81 -16.17 14.14 19.58
C GLY A 81 -15.92 15.19 18.48
N GLU A 82 -16.00 16.47 18.88
CA GLU A 82 -15.58 17.58 18.03
C GLU A 82 -14.03 17.65 17.99
N GLY A 83 -13.44 17.84 16.81
CA GLY A 83 -12.04 18.23 16.64
C GLY A 83 -11.10 17.12 16.18
N LEU A 84 -10.29 16.51 17.06
CA LEU A 84 -9.20 15.59 16.68
C LEU A 84 -9.70 14.29 16.01
N GLY A 85 -10.85 13.75 16.45
CA GLY A 85 -11.43 12.56 15.86
C GLY A 85 -11.83 12.75 14.38
N ASN A 86 -12.45 13.88 14.06
CA ASN A 86 -12.83 14.20 12.68
C ASN A 86 -11.62 14.36 11.75
N LYS A 87 -10.49 14.88 12.26
CA LYS A 87 -9.23 14.95 11.51
C LYS A 87 -8.65 13.57 11.23
N PHE A 88 -8.66 12.68 12.23
CA PHE A 88 -8.24 11.29 12.07
C PHE A 88 -9.05 10.59 10.95
N LEU A 89 -10.36 10.64 11.02
CA LEU A 89 -11.24 10.05 10.02
C LEU A 89 -11.05 10.66 8.62
N SER A 90 -10.80 11.98 8.55
CA SER A 90 -10.50 12.67 7.28
C SER A 90 -9.21 12.14 6.65
N HIS A 91 -8.14 12.01 7.43
CA HIS A 91 -6.86 11.50 6.92
C HIS A 91 -6.98 10.04 6.44
N ILE A 92 -7.75 9.18 7.15
CA ILE A 92 -7.98 7.82 6.68
C ILE A 92 -8.75 7.82 5.35
N ARG A 93 -9.65 8.77 5.09
CA ARG A 93 -10.36 8.85 3.80
C ARG A 93 -9.41 9.10 2.63
N GLU A 94 -8.32 9.81 2.83
CA GLU A 94 -7.37 10.22 1.80
C GLU A 94 -6.35 9.14 1.41
N VAL A 95 -6.23 8.07 2.19
CA VAL A 95 -5.29 6.97 1.92
C VAL A 95 -5.96 5.79 1.23
N ASP A 96 -5.18 4.97 0.54
CA ASP A 96 -5.68 3.83 -0.24
C ASP A 96 -5.70 2.52 0.57
N ALA A 97 -4.80 2.39 1.56
CA ALA A 97 -4.69 1.24 2.47
C ALA A 97 -4.19 1.68 3.85
N ILE A 98 -4.25 0.79 4.82
CA ILE A 98 -3.91 1.04 6.22
C ILE A 98 -2.76 0.13 6.66
N VAL A 99 -1.75 0.70 7.31
CA VAL A 99 -0.77 -0.02 8.14
C VAL A 99 -1.16 0.21 9.60
N HIS A 100 -1.69 -0.82 10.23
CA HIS A 100 -2.13 -0.77 11.62
C HIS A 100 -1.01 -1.27 12.54
N VAL A 101 -0.33 -0.36 13.22
CA VAL A 101 0.73 -0.68 14.18
C VAL A 101 0.11 -1.14 15.48
N VAL A 102 0.45 -2.37 15.88
CA VAL A 102 -0.11 -3.04 17.06
C VAL A 102 1.01 -3.37 18.03
N ARG A 103 0.85 -3.04 19.29
CA ARG A 103 1.84 -3.32 20.33
C ARG A 103 1.83 -4.78 20.71
N CYS A 104 2.94 -5.48 20.45
CA CYS A 104 3.15 -6.90 20.80
C CYS A 104 4.33 -7.10 21.76
N PHE A 105 4.69 -6.08 22.53
CA PHE A 105 5.80 -6.12 23.50
C PHE A 105 5.37 -5.60 24.87
N GLU A 106 6.03 -6.12 25.91
CA GLU A 106 5.88 -5.65 27.28
C GLU A 106 7.08 -4.76 27.65
N ASP A 107 6.80 -3.54 28.13
CA ASP A 107 7.78 -2.61 28.67
C ASP A 107 7.13 -1.81 29.80
N SER A 108 7.70 -1.96 31.02
CA SER A 108 7.20 -1.27 32.22
C SER A 108 7.38 0.25 32.20
N ASN A 109 8.27 0.76 31.34
CA ASN A 109 8.53 2.19 31.21
C ASN A 109 7.57 2.85 30.23
N ILE A 110 6.82 2.07 29.44
CA ILE A 110 5.90 2.56 28.42
C ILE A 110 4.46 2.28 28.86
N THR A 111 3.75 3.32 29.26
CA THR A 111 2.35 3.21 29.72
C THR A 111 1.44 2.80 28.56
N HIS A 112 0.59 1.80 28.77
CA HIS A 112 -0.52 1.48 27.87
C HIS A 112 -1.77 2.28 28.22
N VAL A 113 -2.59 2.63 27.23
CA VAL A 113 -3.81 3.45 27.43
C VAL A 113 -4.78 2.77 28.40
N ASP A 114 -4.92 1.46 28.31
CA ASP A 114 -5.84 0.67 29.15
C ASP A 114 -5.11 -0.09 30.30
N ASN A 115 -3.84 0.22 30.59
CA ASN A 115 -2.99 -0.45 31.60
C ASN A 115 -2.87 -1.97 31.41
N LYS A 116 -3.29 -2.52 30.30
CA LYS A 116 -3.19 -3.95 29.91
C LYS A 116 -2.79 -4.01 28.45
N ILE A 117 -1.83 -4.86 28.11
CA ILE A 117 -1.45 -5.09 26.71
C ILE A 117 -2.32 -6.21 26.18
N ASP A 118 -3.24 -5.88 25.29
CA ASP A 118 -4.03 -6.84 24.53
C ASP A 118 -4.15 -6.36 23.07
N PRO A 119 -3.33 -6.94 22.18
CA PRO A 119 -3.26 -6.48 20.79
C PRO A 119 -4.57 -6.62 20.03
N VAL A 120 -5.43 -7.56 20.42
CA VAL A 120 -6.75 -7.74 19.79
C VAL A 120 -7.70 -6.62 20.21
N ASP A 121 -7.76 -6.29 21.52
CA ASP A 121 -8.56 -5.17 22.03
C ASP A 121 -8.13 -3.85 21.38
N ASP A 122 -6.83 -3.66 21.13
CA ASP A 122 -6.28 -2.47 20.47
C ASP A 122 -6.77 -2.37 19.01
N ILE A 123 -6.75 -3.50 18.29
CA ILE A 123 -7.25 -3.58 16.91
C ILE A 123 -8.75 -3.30 16.87
N GLU A 124 -9.53 -3.97 17.72
CA GLU A 124 -10.98 -3.83 17.79
C GLU A 124 -11.39 -2.41 18.15
N THR A 125 -10.66 -1.74 19.04
CA THR A 125 -10.90 -0.33 19.40
C THR A 125 -10.83 0.59 18.19
N ILE A 126 -9.79 0.46 17.33
CA ILE A 126 -9.67 1.27 16.11
C ILE A 126 -10.73 0.88 15.09
N ASN A 127 -10.94 -0.42 14.88
CA ASN A 127 -11.95 -0.90 13.94
C ASN A 127 -13.34 -0.38 14.30
N LEU A 128 -13.73 -0.41 15.58
CA LEU A 128 -15.02 0.07 16.04
C LEU A 128 -15.26 1.56 15.72
N GLU A 129 -14.26 2.40 15.96
CA GLU A 129 -14.38 3.85 15.66
C GLU A 129 -14.55 4.08 14.14
N LEU A 130 -13.86 3.31 13.30
CA LEU A 130 -14.01 3.39 11.84
C LEU A 130 -15.38 2.88 11.39
N VAL A 131 -15.86 1.75 11.95
CA VAL A 131 -17.18 1.18 11.68
C VAL A 131 -18.29 2.16 12.05
N MET A 132 -18.19 2.83 13.19
CA MET A 132 -19.18 3.84 13.59
C MET A 132 -19.28 5.00 12.59
N SER A 133 -18.14 5.48 12.08
CA SER A 133 -18.11 6.48 11.01
C SER A 133 -18.73 5.98 9.71
N ASP A 134 -18.47 4.72 9.35
CA ASP A 134 -19.02 4.10 8.15
C ASP A 134 -20.54 3.87 8.26
N MET A 135 -21.03 3.50 9.44
CA MET A 135 -22.48 3.37 9.69
C MET A 135 -23.20 4.70 9.42
N GLU A 136 -22.64 5.82 9.89
CA GLU A 136 -23.20 7.15 9.61
C GLU A 136 -23.21 7.45 8.10
N ALA A 137 -22.13 7.15 7.40
CA ALA A 137 -22.03 7.35 5.96
C ALA A 137 -23.06 6.52 5.19
N VAL A 138 -23.20 5.22 5.53
CA VAL A 138 -24.18 4.32 4.93
C VAL A 138 -25.61 4.78 5.23
N GLN A 139 -25.91 5.15 6.47
CA GLN A 139 -27.23 5.67 6.86
C GLN A 139 -27.62 6.92 6.05
N ASN A 140 -26.67 7.85 5.87
CA ASN A 140 -26.88 9.06 5.09
C ASN A 140 -27.14 8.74 3.62
N ARG A 141 -26.46 7.74 3.04
CA ARG A 141 -26.67 7.27 1.69
C ARG A 141 -28.02 6.57 1.54
N MET A 142 -28.38 5.69 2.48
CA MET A 142 -29.69 5.03 2.53
C MET A 142 -30.83 6.05 2.49
N ASN A 143 -30.75 7.12 3.28
CA ASN A 143 -31.77 8.16 3.32
C ASN A 143 -31.96 8.85 1.96
N LYS A 144 -30.87 9.06 1.19
CA LYS A 144 -30.92 9.65 -0.16
C LYS A 144 -31.54 8.67 -1.18
N VAL A 145 -31.07 7.43 -1.19
CA VAL A 145 -31.50 6.40 -2.16
C VAL A 145 -32.94 5.95 -1.89
N LYS A 146 -33.39 5.93 -0.63
CA LYS A 146 -34.74 5.54 -0.23
C LYS A 146 -35.84 6.30 -0.95
N VAL A 147 -35.64 7.57 -1.24
CA VAL A 147 -36.62 8.41 -1.95
C VAL A 147 -36.82 7.92 -3.40
N GLN A 148 -35.72 7.55 -4.06
CA GLN A 148 -35.71 7.05 -5.44
C GLN A 148 -36.23 5.62 -5.51
N ALA A 149 -35.87 4.76 -4.56
CA ALA A 149 -36.28 3.37 -4.46
C ALA A 149 -37.79 3.22 -4.19
N ARG A 150 -38.43 4.12 -3.42
CA ARG A 150 -39.87 4.05 -3.05
C ARG A 150 -40.79 4.06 -4.26
N GLY A 151 -40.40 4.64 -5.37
CA GLY A 151 -41.23 4.66 -6.59
C GLY A 151 -41.24 3.35 -7.38
N GLY A 152 -40.30 2.43 -7.10
CA GLY A 152 -40.16 1.14 -7.78
C GLY A 152 -39.79 1.21 -9.27
N SER A 153 -39.75 2.40 -9.85
CA SER A 153 -39.44 2.61 -11.27
C SER A 153 -37.93 2.59 -11.59
N ASP A 154 -37.12 2.93 -10.60
CA ASP A 154 -35.66 2.87 -10.71
C ASP A 154 -35.14 1.58 -10.07
N LYS A 155 -34.92 0.55 -10.90
CA LYS A 155 -34.46 -0.76 -10.46
C LYS A 155 -33.07 -0.67 -9.79
N LYS A 156 -32.16 0.18 -10.32
CA LYS A 156 -30.81 0.35 -9.74
C LYS A 156 -30.90 0.94 -8.33
N ALA A 157 -31.79 1.89 -8.10
CA ALA A 157 -32.00 2.46 -6.76
C ALA A 157 -32.60 1.44 -5.77
N VAL A 158 -33.47 0.55 -6.23
CA VAL A 158 -34.06 -0.54 -5.40
C VAL A 158 -32.97 -1.54 -5.01
N GLU A 159 -32.14 -1.95 -5.96
CA GLU A 159 -30.99 -2.87 -5.74
C GLU A 159 -29.97 -2.24 -4.79
N GLU A 160 -29.60 -0.98 -5.02
CA GLU A 160 -28.68 -0.25 -4.16
C GLU A 160 -29.22 -0.10 -2.73
N TYR A 161 -30.52 0.17 -2.56
CA TYR A 161 -31.13 0.29 -1.23
C TYR A 161 -31.07 -1.04 -0.47
N ALA A 162 -31.41 -2.15 -1.12
CA ALA A 162 -31.32 -3.49 -0.52
C ALA A 162 -29.88 -3.88 -0.14
N PHE A 163 -28.90 -3.52 -0.99
CA PHE A 163 -27.48 -3.67 -0.68
C PHE A 163 -27.09 -2.88 0.58
N LEU A 164 -27.49 -1.60 0.66
CA LEU A 164 -27.16 -0.72 1.78
C LEU A 164 -27.80 -1.21 3.10
N GLU A 165 -29.01 -1.79 3.07
CA GLU A 165 -29.64 -2.38 4.27
C GLU A 165 -28.81 -3.56 4.81
N ARG A 166 -28.32 -4.45 3.94
CA ARG A 166 -27.46 -5.58 4.33
C ARG A 166 -26.11 -5.10 4.85
N LEU A 167 -25.51 -4.12 4.17
CA LEU A 167 -24.23 -3.53 4.57
C LEU A 167 -24.36 -2.84 5.93
N TYR A 168 -25.45 -2.11 6.17
CA TYR A 168 -25.70 -1.46 7.46
C TYR A 168 -25.82 -2.48 8.59
N ALA A 169 -26.59 -3.56 8.40
CA ALA A 169 -26.72 -4.63 9.38
C ALA A 169 -25.38 -5.35 9.66
N HIS A 170 -24.52 -5.48 8.64
CA HIS A 170 -23.19 -6.02 8.81
C HIS A 170 -22.32 -5.10 9.69
N LEU A 171 -22.29 -3.79 9.41
CA LEU A 171 -21.58 -2.80 10.20
C LEU A 171 -22.12 -2.68 11.64
N GLU A 172 -23.46 -2.79 11.83
CA GLU A 172 -24.09 -2.81 13.14
C GLU A 172 -23.67 -4.02 14.00
N SER A 173 -23.20 -5.11 13.37
CA SER A 173 -22.57 -6.24 14.06
C SER A 173 -21.08 -6.01 14.38
N GLU A 174 -20.62 -4.74 14.34
CA GLU A 174 -19.24 -4.29 14.62
C GLU A 174 -18.17 -4.87 13.67
N LYS A 175 -18.59 -5.34 12.48
CA LYS A 175 -17.68 -5.92 11.48
C LYS A 175 -17.28 -4.88 10.44
N PRO A 176 -16.00 -4.80 10.08
CA PRO A 176 -15.51 -3.94 9.01
C PRO A 176 -16.14 -4.25 7.65
N ALA A 177 -16.33 -3.24 6.81
CA ALA A 177 -16.92 -3.42 5.47
C ALA A 177 -16.08 -4.31 4.54
N ARG A 178 -14.76 -4.43 4.77
CA ARG A 178 -13.89 -5.36 4.02
C ARG A 178 -14.26 -6.83 4.21
N ASN A 179 -14.96 -7.16 5.30
CA ASN A 179 -15.44 -8.51 5.60
C ASN A 179 -16.88 -8.76 5.11
N PHE A 180 -17.48 -7.78 4.41
CA PHE A 180 -18.83 -7.92 3.86
C PHE A 180 -18.81 -8.76 2.59
N THR A 181 -19.71 -9.76 2.52
CA THR A 181 -19.83 -10.61 1.33
C THR A 181 -20.68 -9.90 0.27
N LEU A 182 -20.06 -9.61 -0.87
CA LEU A 182 -20.70 -9.01 -2.03
C LEU A 182 -21.41 -10.06 -2.88
N ALA A 183 -22.56 -9.71 -3.41
CA ALA A 183 -23.18 -10.43 -4.52
C ALA A 183 -22.67 -9.88 -5.87
N ASP A 184 -22.94 -10.60 -6.96
CA ASP A 184 -22.51 -10.20 -8.29
C ASP A 184 -23.02 -8.80 -8.66
N GLY A 185 -22.11 -7.92 -9.06
CA GLY A 185 -22.40 -6.56 -9.49
C GLY A 185 -22.50 -5.52 -8.36
N GLU A 186 -22.32 -5.89 -7.10
CA GLU A 186 -22.39 -4.96 -5.95
C GLU A 186 -21.08 -4.18 -5.68
N ASP A 187 -19.98 -4.56 -6.33
CA ASP A 187 -18.68 -3.87 -6.17
C ASP A 187 -18.77 -2.37 -6.43
N GLU A 188 -19.58 -1.97 -7.42
CA GLU A 188 -19.78 -0.55 -7.74
C GLU A 188 -20.49 0.18 -6.60
N PHE A 189 -21.49 -0.46 -5.96
CA PHE A 189 -22.21 0.14 -4.84
C PHE A 189 -21.30 0.32 -3.64
N LEU A 190 -20.48 -0.69 -3.30
CA LEU A 190 -19.52 -0.59 -2.19
C LEU A 190 -18.48 0.52 -2.45
N LYS A 191 -17.88 0.55 -3.63
CA LYS A 191 -16.92 1.61 -4.03
C LYS A 191 -17.50 3.01 -3.88
N ASN A 192 -18.77 3.19 -4.28
CA ASN A 192 -19.47 4.47 -4.19
C ASN A 192 -19.85 4.88 -2.75
N CYS A 193 -19.72 4.01 -1.76
CA CYS A 193 -19.91 4.36 -0.36
C CYS A 193 -18.68 5.04 0.27
N PHE A 194 -17.49 4.91 -0.31
CA PHE A 194 -16.22 5.48 0.18
C PHE A 194 -15.96 5.19 1.66
N LEU A 195 -16.16 3.93 2.06
CA LEU A 195 -16.05 3.52 3.46
C LEU A 195 -14.59 3.41 3.91
N LEU A 196 -14.35 3.73 5.17
CA LEU A 196 -13.04 3.66 5.80
C LEU A 196 -12.62 2.21 6.02
N THR A 197 -13.56 1.38 6.47
CA THR A 197 -13.31 -0.03 6.79
C THR A 197 -13.35 -0.95 5.57
N SER A 198 -13.64 -0.42 4.37
CA SER A 198 -13.48 -1.16 3.11
C SER A 198 -12.02 -1.19 2.62
N LYS A 199 -11.16 -0.33 3.19
CA LYS A 199 -9.75 -0.27 2.82
C LYS A 199 -9.00 -1.51 3.30
N PRO A 200 -8.07 -2.05 2.47
CA PRO A 200 -7.23 -3.17 2.88
C PRO A 200 -6.29 -2.76 4.02
N VAL A 201 -5.91 -3.72 4.86
CA VAL A 201 -5.09 -3.49 6.06
C VAL A 201 -3.92 -4.47 6.14
N ILE A 202 -2.76 -3.98 6.62
CA ILE A 202 -1.66 -4.79 7.13
C ILE A 202 -1.53 -4.51 8.62
N TYR A 203 -1.50 -5.56 9.44
CA TYR A 203 -1.19 -5.45 10.86
C TYR A 203 0.32 -5.52 11.07
N ALA A 204 0.95 -4.41 11.48
CA ALA A 204 2.35 -4.36 11.86
C ALA A 204 2.47 -4.69 13.36
N ALA A 205 2.72 -5.97 13.66
CA ALA A 205 2.93 -6.48 15.01
C ALA A 205 4.30 -6.02 15.51
N ASN A 206 4.33 -4.94 16.30
CA ASN A 206 5.55 -4.32 16.82
C ASN A 206 6.05 -5.07 18.05
N ILE A 207 7.21 -5.73 17.92
CA ILE A 207 7.90 -6.48 18.97
C ILE A 207 9.06 -5.69 19.56
N LYS A 208 9.64 -6.16 20.66
CA LYS A 208 10.90 -5.60 21.20
C LYS A 208 12.13 -6.26 20.56
N GLU A 209 13.28 -5.61 20.71
CA GLU A 209 14.57 -6.07 20.18
C GLU A 209 14.94 -7.50 20.67
N ASP A 210 14.72 -7.81 21.96
CA ASP A 210 15.00 -9.12 22.55
C ASP A 210 14.19 -10.27 21.89
N ASP A 211 13.13 -9.97 21.17
CA ASP A 211 12.28 -10.95 20.49
C ASP A 211 12.59 -11.08 18.99
N MET A 212 13.54 -10.30 18.49
CA MET A 212 14.00 -10.42 17.10
C MET A 212 14.71 -11.77 16.87
N GLY A 213 14.47 -12.35 15.71
CA GLY A 213 15.03 -13.67 15.35
C GLY A 213 14.42 -14.86 16.08
N LYS A 214 13.50 -14.65 17.04
CA LYS A 214 12.73 -15.74 17.65
C LYS A 214 11.66 -16.25 16.68
N ASP A 215 11.24 -17.49 16.92
CA ASP A 215 10.06 -18.02 16.25
C ASP A 215 8.84 -17.16 16.58
N GLU A 216 8.20 -16.62 15.56
CA GLU A 216 7.02 -15.76 15.71
C GLU A 216 5.86 -16.47 16.42
N ASP A 217 5.77 -17.80 16.28
CA ASP A 217 4.75 -18.63 16.93
C ASP A 217 5.04 -18.88 18.42
N ALA A 218 6.25 -18.54 18.89
CA ALA A 218 6.60 -18.50 20.30
C ALA A 218 6.24 -17.17 20.99
N LEU A 219 5.77 -16.18 20.26
CA LEU A 219 5.41 -14.86 20.75
C LEU A 219 3.87 -14.73 20.94
N PRO A 220 3.35 -14.81 22.17
CA PRO A 220 1.90 -14.96 22.40
C PRO A 220 1.07 -13.79 21.85
N HIS A 221 1.58 -12.55 21.89
CA HIS A 221 0.89 -11.39 21.36
C HIS A 221 0.87 -11.41 19.82
N VAL A 222 1.95 -11.85 19.18
CA VAL A 222 2.02 -11.99 17.71
C VAL A 222 1.04 -13.07 17.24
N VAL A 223 0.98 -14.22 17.94
CA VAL A 223 0.03 -15.30 17.62
C VAL A 223 -1.41 -14.79 17.63
N LYS A 224 -1.80 -14.03 18.68
CA LYS A 224 -3.13 -13.43 18.73
C LYS A 224 -3.44 -12.52 17.55
N VAL A 225 -2.48 -11.68 17.12
CA VAL A 225 -2.65 -10.82 15.95
C VAL A 225 -2.79 -11.65 14.68
N LYS A 226 -1.98 -12.70 14.51
CA LYS A 226 -2.09 -13.61 13.35
C LYS A 226 -3.45 -14.31 13.30
N GLU A 227 -3.94 -14.81 14.44
CA GLU A 227 -5.26 -15.46 14.54
C GLU A 227 -6.41 -14.49 14.24
N PHE A 228 -6.28 -13.22 14.66
CA PHE A 228 -7.25 -12.18 14.35
C PHE A 228 -7.24 -11.85 12.87
N ALA A 229 -6.06 -11.57 12.32
CA ALA A 229 -5.87 -11.19 10.92
C ALA A 229 -6.34 -12.28 9.94
N ALA A 230 -6.14 -13.56 10.28
CA ALA A 230 -6.61 -14.69 9.49
C ALA A 230 -8.14 -14.72 9.31
N LYS A 231 -8.92 -14.19 10.28
CA LYS A 231 -10.37 -14.10 10.17
C LYS A 231 -10.83 -13.00 9.20
N GLU A 232 -9.95 -12.04 8.93
CA GLU A 232 -10.21 -10.91 8.04
C GLU A 232 -9.50 -11.03 6.68
N ASP A 233 -8.81 -12.14 6.42
CA ASP A 233 -7.94 -12.34 5.24
C ASP A 233 -6.91 -11.19 5.10
N ALA A 234 -6.39 -10.72 6.24
CA ALA A 234 -5.44 -9.62 6.32
C ALA A 234 -4.01 -10.12 6.58
N ASP A 235 -3.03 -9.40 6.04
CA ASP A 235 -1.60 -9.70 6.24
C ASP A 235 -1.12 -9.23 7.62
N VAL A 236 -0.20 -10.01 8.20
CA VAL A 236 0.58 -9.62 9.39
C VAL A 236 2.04 -9.47 9.02
N LEU A 237 2.67 -8.44 9.54
CA LEU A 237 4.11 -8.24 9.48
C LEU A 237 4.64 -8.06 10.91
N VAL A 238 5.56 -8.93 11.32
CA VAL A 238 6.29 -8.77 12.57
C VAL A 238 7.47 -7.84 12.35
N ILE A 239 7.57 -6.79 13.16
CA ILE A 239 8.57 -5.73 13.00
C ILE A 239 9.01 -5.21 14.38
N CYS A 240 10.27 -4.82 14.52
CA CYS A 240 10.75 -4.04 15.66
C CYS A 240 10.95 -2.60 15.22
N ALA A 241 9.98 -1.72 15.48
CA ALA A 241 10.02 -0.33 15.03
C ALA A 241 11.27 0.42 15.50
N LYS A 242 11.76 0.12 16.71
CA LYS A 242 12.99 0.72 17.25
C LYS A 242 14.21 0.33 16.45
N THR A 243 14.39 -0.94 16.16
CA THR A 243 15.50 -1.43 15.33
C THR A 243 15.44 -0.86 13.91
N GLU A 244 14.23 -0.76 13.33
CA GLU A 244 14.09 -0.15 11.99
C GLU A 244 14.48 1.33 11.99
N GLU A 245 14.17 2.07 13.06
CA GLU A 245 14.59 3.47 13.21
C GLU A 245 16.13 3.58 13.31
N GLU A 246 16.77 2.70 14.05
CA GLU A 246 18.23 2.63 14.16
C GLU A 246 18.87 2.24 12.82
N LEU A 247 18.38 1.20 12.15
CA LEU A 247 18.84 0.76 10.82
C LEU A 247 18.71 1.87 9.75
N SER A 248 17.66 2.68 9.84
CA SER A 248 17.44 3.77 8.88
C SER A 248 18.45 4.91 8.98
N GLN A 249 19.23 4.96 10.07
CA GLN A 249 20.25 5.97 10.32
C GLN A 249 21.68 5.44 10.06
N MET A 250 21.83 4.13 9.83
CA MET A 250 23.12 3.50 9.54
C MET A 250 23.50 3.68 8.07
N ASP A 251 24.80 3.71 7.79
CA ASP A 251 25.28 3.59 6.41
C ASP A 251 25.10 2.15 5.89
N ALA A 252 25.31 1.94 4.58
CA ALA A 252 25.06 0.66 3.94
C ALA A 252 25.94 -0.48 4.48
N ASP A 253 27.18 -0.17 4.85
CA ASP A 253 28.15 -1.15 5.33
C ASP A 253 27.79 -1.59 6.76
N ASP A 254 27.50 -0.65 7.65
CA ASP A 254 27.07 -0.91 9.03
C ASP A 254 25.72 -1.65 9.05
N LYS A 255 24.78 -1.26 8.19
CA LYS A 255 23.49 -1.95 8.03
C LYS A 255 23.67 -3.41 7.62
N ALA A 256 24.59 -3.68 6.67
CA ALA A 256 24.85 -5.04 6.21
C ALA A 256 25.42 -5.92 7.34
N VAL A 257 26.37 -5.40 8.13
CA VAL A 257 26.95 -6.10 9.28
C VAL A 257 25.88 -6.41 10.33
N PHE A 258 25.05 -5.43 10.67
CA PHE A 258 23.95 -5.63 11.62
C PHE A 258 22.98 -6.72 11.16
N MET A 259 22.56 -6.65 9.89
CA MET A 259 21.65 -7.63 9.30
C MET A 259 22.22 -9.05 9.34
N GLU A 260 23.50 -9.21 9.08
CA GLU A 260 24.21 -10.49 9.15
C GLU A 260 24.27 -11.03 10.60
N GLU A 261 24.59 -10.17 11.58
CA GLU A 261 24.68 -10.54 13.00
C GLU A 261 23.35 -11.05 13.55
N PHE A 262 22.24 -10.46 13.15
CA PHE A 262 20.88 -10.89 13.53
C PHE A 262 20.28 -11.95 12.61
N GLY A 263 21.03 -12.41 11.60
CA GLY A 263 20.54 -13.42 10.63
C GLY A 263 19.35 -12.94 9.80
N LEU A 264 19.20 -11.65 9.59
CA LEU A 264 18.09 -11.03 8.85
C LEU A 264 18.46 -10.93 7.37
N GLY A 265 17.72 -11.62 6.51
CA GLY A 265 17.93 -11.51 5.05
C GLY A 265 17.42 -10.19 4.46
N GLU A 266 16.48 -9.54 5.12
CA GLU A 266 15.83 -8.30 4.69
C GLU A 266 15.32 -7.53 5.91
N SER A 267 15.34 -6.17 5.86
CA SER A 267 14.80 -5.36 6.95
C SER A 267 13.28 -5.49 7.07
N GLY A 268 12.74 -5.24 8.25
CA GLY A 268 11.30 -5.20 8.46
C GLY A 268 10.64 -4.09 7.64
N LEU A 269 11.32 -2.97 7.49
CA LEU A 269 10.86 -1.83 6.66
C LEU A 269 10.78 -2.22 5.18
N ASP A 270 11.79 -2.90 4.63
CA ASP A 270 11.76 -3.36 3.24
C ASP A 270 10.61 -4.34 3.00
N ARG A 271 10.41 -5.28 3.94
CA ARG A 271 9.26 -6.21 3.92
C ARG A 271 7.92 -5.45 3.99
N LEU A 272 7.82 -4.42 4.83
CA LEU A 272 6.61 -3.58 4.93
C LEU A 272 6.32 -2.88 3.60
N ILE A 273 7.33 -2.28 2.97
CA ILE A 273 7.20 -1.60 1.69
C ILE A 273 6.71 -2.57 0.60
N LYS A 274 7.34 -3.74 0.48
CA LYS A 274 6.95 -4.77 -0.50
C LYS A 274 5.53 -5.30 -0.28
N LYS A 275 5.17 -5.63 0.98
CA LYS A 275 3.80 -6.05 1.32
C LYS A 275 2.78 -4.95 1.04
N SER A 276 3.09 -3.71 1.37
CA SER A 276 2.23 -2.56 1.09
C SER A 276 2.00 -2.35 -0.40
N TYR A 277 3.06 -2.52 -1.20
CA TYR A 277 2.99 -2.44 -2.66
C TYR A 277 2.08 -3.52 -3.25
N ALA A 278 2.24 -4.76 -2.78
CA ALA A 278 1.41 -5.90 -3.17
C ALA A 278 -0.06 -5.74 -2.73
N LEU A 279 -0.29 -5.26 -1.49
CA LEU A 279 -1.64 -5.02 -0.94
C LEU A 279 -2.44 -4.04 -1.80
N LEU A 280 -1.78 -3.01 -2.34
CA LEU A 280 -2.38 -2.04 -3.24
C LEU A 280 -2.56 -2.58 -4.67
N GLY A 281 -2.21 -3.84 -4.92
CA GLY A 281 -2.27 -4.44 -6.25
C GLY A 281 -1.34 -3.76 -7.26
N LEU A 282 -0.21 -3.21 -6.79
CA LEU A 282 0.76 -2.52 -7.63
C LEU A 282 1.76 -3.49 -8.24
N ILE A 283 2.19 -3.16 -9.44
CA ILE A 283 3.29 -3.81 -10.14
C ILE A 283 4.20 -2.75 -10.76
N SER A 284 5.44 -3.14 -11.07
CA SER A 284 6.40 -2.27 -11.73
C SER A 284 6.77 -2.81 -13.11
N TYR A 285 6.57 -2.00 -14.15
CA TYR A 285 7.27 -2.21 -15.41
C TYR A 285 8.50 -1.33 -15.46
N LEU A 286 9.47 -1.67 -16.29
CA LEU A 286 10.80 -1.10 -16.31
C LEU A 286 11.10 -0.47 -17.67
N THR A 287 11.84 0.64 -17.66
CA THR A 287 12.52 1.17 -18.85
C THR A 287 14.01 1.21 -18.56
N ALA A 288 14.83 0.74 -19.45
CA ALA A 288 16.27 0.64 -19.27
C ALA A 288 17.02 1.23 -20.46
N GLY A 289 18.05 2.03 -20.17
CA GLY A 289 18.92 2.67 -21.15
C GLY A 289 20.11 3.36 -20.51
N GLU A 290 21.10 3.80 -21.32
CA GLU A 290 22.30 4.45 -20.83
C GLU A 290 22.05 5.73 -19.98
N LYS A 291 20.96 6.46 -20.27
CA LYS A 291 20.64 7.68 -19.54
C LYS A 291 20.01 7.39 -18.20
N GLU A 292 19.04 6.49 -18.18
CA GLU A 292 18.26 6.17 -17.00
C GLU A 292 17.70 4.74 -17.10
N THR A 293 17.77 4.01 -15.99
CA THR A 293 16.95 2.82 -15.74
C THR A 293 15.94 3.19 -14.67
N ARG A 294 14.64 2.90 -14.95
CA ARG A 294 13.55 3.37 -14.09
C ARG A 294 12.43 2.35 -13.95
N ALA A 295 11.90 2.22 -12.74
CA ALA A 295 10.67 1.49 -12.45
C ALA A 295 9.46 2.43 -12.49
N TRP A 296 8.37 1.96 -13.10
CA TRP A 296 7.12 2.69 -13.25
C TRP A 296 5.99 1.93 -12.56
N THR A 297 5.38 2.57 -11.60
CA THR A 297 4.25 2.00 -10.83
C THR A 297 2.95 2.04 -11.60
N ILE A 298 2.32 0.88 -11.74
CA ILE A 298 0.97 0.73 -12.29
C ILE A 298 0.15 -0.25 -11.45
N VAL A 299 -1.17 -0.21 -11.58
CA VAL A 299 -2.05 -1.20 -10.98
C VAL A 299 -2.04 -2.46 -11.85
N LYS A 300 -2.05 -3.63 -11.23
CA LYS A 300 -2.18 -4.92 -11.92
C LYS A 300 -3.43 -4.93 -12.81
N GLY A 301 -3.30 -5.38 -14.04
CA GLY A 301 -4.38 -5.32 -15.04
C GLY A 301 -4.35 -4.07 -15.94
N THR A 302 -3.43 -3.12 -15.71
CA THR A 302 -3.26 -1.93 -16.56
C THR A 302 -2.81 -2.35 -17.95
N LYS A 303 -3.44 -1.79 -19.00
CA LYS A 303 -3.07 -2.03 -20.39
C LYS A 303 -1.90 -1.14 -20.82
N ALA A 304 -1.19 -1.56 -21.89
CA ALA A 304 0.01 -0.87 -22.39
C ALA A 304 -0.16 0.63 -22.70
N PRO A 305 -1.27 1.12 -23.30
CA PRO A 305 -1.46 2.57 -23.49
C PRO A 305 -1.50 3.37 -22.20
N GLN A 306 -2.26 2.88 -21.20
CA GLN A 306 -2.37 3.54 -19.88
C GLN A 306 -1.03 3.50 -19.13
N ALA A 307 -0.27 2.39 -19.25
CA ALA A 307 1.07 2.29 -18.71
C ALA A 307 2.01 3.32 -19.36
N ALA A 308 1.98 3.45 -20.70
CA ALA A 308 2.73 4.48 -21.42
C ALA A 308 2.35 5.90 -20.96
N GLY A 309 1.10 6.12 -20.59
CA GLY A 309 0.57 7.37 -20.02
C GLY A 309 1.25 7.76 -18.71
N LYS A 310 1.79 6.81 -17.94
CA LYS A 310 2.57 7.08 -16.72
C LYS A 310 3.89 7.79 -17.03
N ILE A 311 4.46 7.57 -18.22
CA ILE A 311 5.66 8.29 -18.67
C ILE A 311 5.28 9.69 -19.14
N HIS A 312 4.28 9.78 -20.04
CA HIS A 312 3.77 11.05 -20.55
C HIS A 312 2.40 10.84 -21.20
N THR A 313 1.50 11.80 -21.05
CA THR A 313 0.14 11.74 -21.62
C THR A 313 0.11 11.61 -23.15
N ASP A 314 1.12 12.13 -23.84
CA ASP A 314 1.24 11.99 -25.29
C ASP A 314 1.56 10.56 -25.73
N PHE A 315 2.24 9.78 -24.86
CA PHE A 315 2.52 8.36 -25.12
C PHE A 315 1.23 7.54 -25.12
N GLU A 316 0.33 7.83 -24.18
CA GLU A 316 -0.99 7.20 -24.14
C GLU A 316 -1.82 7.54 -25.36
N LYS A 317 -1.96 8.85 -25.66
CA LYS A 317 -2.79 9.34 -26.77
C LYS A 317 -2.27 8.88 -28.13
N GLY A 318 -0.95 8.89 -28.32
CA GLY A 318 -0.28 8.53 -29.55
C GLY A 318 0.17 7.07 -29.64
N PHE A 319 -0.21 6.20 -28.69
CA PHE A 319 0.27 4.84 -28.59
C PHE A 319 0.07 4.05 -29.89
N ILE A 320 1.14 3.45 -30.38
CA ILE A 320 1.14 2.56 -31.57
C ILE A 320 1.32 1.11 -31.11
N ARG A 321 2.43 0.82 -30.43
CA ARG A 321 2.79 -0.49 -29.91
C ARG A 321 3.83 -0.36 -28.80
N ALA A 322 4.09 -1.47 -28.11
CA ALA A 322 5.18 -1.62 -27.15
C ALA A 322 6.02 -2.84 -27.51
N ASP A 323 7.33 -2.68 -27.56
CA ASP A 323 8.24 -3.83 -27.61
C ASP A 323 8.54 -4.21 -26.15
N VAL A 324 8.21 -5.44 -25.78
CA VAL A 324 8.23 -5.94 -24.38
C VAL A 324 9.13 -7.14 -24.27
N VAL A 325 9.99 -7.17 -23.26
CA VAL A 325 10.79 -8.33 -22.89
C VAL A 325 10.78 -8.50 -21.37
N ASN A 326 10.74 -9.73 -20.88
CA ASN A 326 10.89 -9.99 -19.45
C ASN A 326 12.31 -9.63 -19.00
N TRP A 327 12.44 -8.97 -17.85
CA TRP A 327 13.71 -8.47 -17.30
C TRP A 327 14.76 -9.58 -17.12
N GLU A 328 14.34 -10.76 -16.66
CA GLU A 328 15.21 -11.91 -16.39
C GLU A 328 15.81 -12.47 -17.68
N ILE A 329 14.99 -12.57 -18.71
CA ILE A 329 15.43 -12.96 -20.07
C ILE A 329 16.42 -11.94 -20.61
N LEU A 330 16.14 -10.64 -20.45
CA LEU A 330 17.00 -9.57 -20.93
C LEU A 330 18.37 -9.57 -20.25
N VAL A 331 18.40 -9.73 -18.92
CA VAL A 331 19.64 -9.81 -18.14
C VAL A 331 20.43 -11.07 -18.52
N THR A 332 19.76 -12.20 -18.68
CA THR A 332 20.41 -13.47 -19.05
C THR A 332 21.05 -13.42 -20.45
N LEU A 333 20.37 -12.79 -21.42
CA LEU A 333 20.87 -12.67 -22.80
C LEU A 333 21.86 -11.51 -22.99
N GLY A 334 21.99 -10.63 -22.01
CA GLY A 334 22.99 -9.59 -21.97
C GLY A 334 22.75 -8.38 -22.88
N SER A 335 21.73 -8.39 -23.75
CA SER A 335 21.35 -7.23 -24.58
C SER A 335 19.97 -7.37 -25.21
N ILE A 336 19.35 -6.23 -25.53
CA ILE A 336 18.09 -6.21 -26.30
C ILE A 336 18.27 -6.76 -27.72
N ALA A 337 19.46 -6.61 -28.31
CA ALA A 337 19.78 -7.16 -29.64
C ALA A 337 19.80 -8.69 -29.62
N ALA A 338 20.42 -9.30 -28.61
CA ALA A 338 20.41 -10.74 -28.40
C ALA A 338 18.97 -11.25 -28.13
N ALA A 339 18.22 -10.56 -27.31
CA ALA A 339 16.83 -10.91 -27.03
C ALA A 339 15.94 -10.84 -28.31
N LYS A 340 16.18 -9.87 -29.19
CA LYS A 340 15.50 -9.79 -30.51
C LYS A 340 15.91 -10.95 -31.43
N ALA A 341 17.19 -11.29 -31.47
CA ALA A 341 17.68 -12.41 -32.28
C ALA A 341 17.09 -13.75 -31.84
N GLU A 342 16.90 -13.94 -30.55
CA GLU A 342 16.26 -15.11 -29.93
C GLU A 342 14.71 -15.09 -30.01
N GLY A 343 14.11 -14.05 -30.60
CA GLY A 343 12.65 -13.90 -30.68
C GLY A 343 11.95 -13.71 -29.33
N LYS A 344 12.67 -13.22 -28.31
CA LYS A 344 12.15 -13.02 -26.94
C LYS A 344 11.54 -11.64 -26.73
N VAL A 345 11.76 -10.70 -27.65
CA VAL A 345 11.10 -9.39 -27.64
C VAL A 345 9.78 -9.52 -28.37
N ARG A 346 8.70 -9.25 -27.67
CA ARG A 346 7.34 -9.29 -28.21
C ARG A 346 6.90 -7.88 -28.60
N SER A 347 6.23 -7.76 -29.73
CA SER A 347 5.60 -6.50 -30.14
C SER A 347 4.12 -6.55 -29.78
N GLU A 348 3.72 -5.75 -28.78
CA GLU A 348 2.42 -5.83 -28.14
C GLU A 348 1.56 -4.60 -28.51
N GLY A 349 0.27 -4.84 -28.71
CA GLY A 349 -0.72 -3.83 -29.07
C GLY A 349 -1.44 -3.22 -27.86
N LYS A 350 -2.54 -2.47 -28.17
CA LYS A 350 -3.30 -1.71 -27.17
C LYS A 350 -3.96 -2.56 -26.08
N GLU A 351 -4.26 -3.82 -26.37
CA GLU A 351 -4.96 -4.73 -25.46
C GLU A 351 -4.01 -5.48 -24.53
N TYR A 352 -2.70 -5.32 -24.69
CA TYR A 352 -1.72 -5.99 -23.85
C TYR A 352 -1.84 -5.53 -22.41
N ILE A 353 -1.99 -6.48 -21.51
CA ILE A 353 -2.01 -6.27 -20.05
C ILE A 353 -0.57 -6.40 -19.54
N MET A 354 -0.05 -5.32 -19.01
CA MET A 354 1.31 -5.23 -18.46
C MET A 354 1.55 -6.24 -17.36
N GLN A 355 2.74 -6.85 -17.39
CA GLN A 355 3.19 -7.78 -16.36
C GLN A 355 4.27 -7.14 -15.49
N ASP A 356 4.36 -7.60 -14.22
CA ASP A 356 5.44 -7.17 -13.33
C ASP A 356 6.81 -7.61 -13.88
N GLY A 357 7.75 -6.66 -13.96
CA GLY A 357 9.09 -6.91 -14.51
C GLY A 357 9.18 -6.87 -16.05
N ASP A 358 8.13 -6.46 -16.76
CA ASP A 358 8.25 -6.15 -18.18
C ASP A 358 9.24 -5.00 -18.40
N VAL A 359 10.24 -5.19 -19.24
CA VAL A 359 11.12 -4.13 -19.76
C VAL A 359 10.56 -3.67 -21.10
N VAL A 360 10.27 -2.36 -21.23
CA VAL A 360 9.41 -1.86 -22.31
C VAL A 360 10.04 -0.70 -23.06
N GLU A 361 9.92 -0.74 -24.39
CA GLU A 361 10.13 0.38 -25.30
C GLU A 361 8.83 0.74 -26.00
N TYR A 362 8.33 1.97 -25.77
CA TYR A 362 7.07 2.44 -26.36
C TYR A 362 7.28 3.16 -27.69
N TYR A 363 6.44 2.83 -28.67
CA TYR A 363 6.35 3.50 -29.95
C TYR A 363 5.05 4.29 -30.00
N PHE A 364 5.17 5.59 -30.26
CA PHE A 364 4.02 6.50 -30.27
C PHE A 364 4.19 7.56 -31.35
N ASN A 365 3.07 8.12 -31.80
CA ASN A 365 3.06 9.24 -32.74
C ASN A 365 2.49 10.48 -32.06
N VAL A 366 3.28 11.54 -31.99
CA VAL A 366 2.82 12.84 -31.49
C VAL A 366 2.12 13.54 -32.64
N SER A 367 0.80 13.51 -32.69
CA SER A 367 0.04 14.42 -33.54
C SER A 367 0.41 15.84 -33.14
N LYS A 368 1.09 16.59 -34.01
CA LYS A 368 1.26 18.01 -33.80
C LYS A 368 -0.15 18.60 -33.73
N SER A 369 -0.65 18.92 -32.52
CA SER A 369 -1.83 19.74 -32.41
C SER A 369 -1.47 21.06 -33.02
N ASN A 370 -2.10 21.40 -34.15
CA ASN A 370 -2.04 22.72 -34.70
C ASN A 370 -2.43 23.70 -33.58
N LYS A 371 -1.50 24.62 -33.28
CA LYS A 371 -1.76 25.80 -32.45
C LYS A 371 -2.81 26.67 -33.10
#